data_1044b9fb8999fb0071b835caf01cbdad
#
_entry.id   1044b9fb8999fb0071b835caf01cbdad
#
_cell.length_a   1.000
_cell.length_b   1.000
_cell.length_c   1.000
_cell.angle_alpha   90.00
_cell.angle_beta   90.00
_cell.angle_gamma   90.00
#
_symmetry.space_group_name_H-M   'P 1'
#
loop_
_entity.id
_entity.type
_entity.pdbx_description
1 polymer ?
#
loop_
_entity_poly.entity_id
_entity_poly.type
_entity_poly.pdbx_seq_one_letter_code
_entity_poly.pdbx_strand_id
1 'polypeptide(L)'
;MPVIKSWARTDVGHKRKHNEDAFLVDKDLGLYAVADGMGGHAAGEVASAQAVKSIRDALAEGKPILEAFTKSPTVESREQIASLMERAIHKACADIYTIAGGDLGKRGMGTTVVALLAAGRKAVVGHVGDSRVYLYRNGRAHQLTEDHTIIQEQLKRGLITKEQVPTAENKNVITRAVGIQPSVAVDTLVTDLLPGDLFVLCSDGLHGYLQDDELPQLLAQERDKLADLLVDLALQRGGKDNVTAVCLSIEADEDEETSDVEGKTELLRRIPLFQHMTYKELLSILGIARGRQFEKGQNIIKEGEQGDEVYVLFRGKVDVLKSGLKIAQLKAGGHFGEMGLVDQAPRSATVSAVEDTSAISIDRDSLLKLMRRDALLAVKLLWSFVQVLSERLRNTNDALTTLNMELDRIRAKTTDPALESIASKKSGPPPFGQ
;
A
#
# COMPACT_ATOMS: atom_id res chain seq x y z
N MET A 1 -15.25 -11.76 -15.59
CA MET A 1 -13.86 -11.70 -15.04
C MET A 1 -13.00 -11.09 -16.11
N PRO A 2 -12.01 -10.26 -15.76
CA PRO A 2 -11.12 -9.70 -16.78
C PRO A 2 -10.43 -10.83 -17.56
N VAL A 3 -10.22 -10.63 -18.84
CA VAL A 3 -9.48 -11.58 -19.68
C VAL A 3 -8.01 -11.42 -19.36
N ILE A 4 -7.37 -12.51 -18.92
CA ILE A 4 -5.93 -12.52 -18.57
C ILE A 4 -5.19 -13.33 -19.61
N LYS A 5 -4.30 -12.67 -20.36
CA LYS A 5 -3.32 -13.33 -21.20
C LYS A 5 -2.01 -13.48 -20.43
N SER A 6 -1.35 -14.62 -20.58
CA SER A 6 -0.12 -14.89 -19.84
C SER A 6 0.91 -15.60 -20.72
N TRP A 7 2.16 -15.26 -20.51
CA TRP A 7 3.33 -15.80 -21.15
C TRP A 7 4.40 -16.06 -20.08
N ALA A 8 5.14 -17.13 -20.26
CA ALA A 8 6.19 -17.49 -19.31
C ALA A 8 7.40 -18.05 -20.04
N ARG A 9 8.58 -17.74 -19.54
CA ARG A 9 9.83 -18.33 -19.98
C ARG A 9 10.76 -18.51 -18.79
N THR A 10 11.49 -19.63 -18.80
CA THR A 10 12.59 -19.90 -17.88
C THR A 10 13.82 -20.36 -18.68
N ASP A 11 15.00 -20.04 -18.20
CA ASP A 11 16.27 -20.42 -18.80
C ASP A 11 17.30 -20.75 -17.71
N VAL A 12 18.16 -21.73 -17.96
CA VAL A 12 19.21 -22.15 -17.01
C VAL A 12 20.30 -21.10 -16.81
N GLY A 13 20.40 -20.15 -17.75
CA GLY A 13 21.51 -19.19 -17.81
C GLY A 13 22.81 -19.77 -18.32
N HIS A 14 23.86 -18.95 -18.35
CA HIS A 14 25.15 -19.33 -18.94
C HIS A 14 26.14 -19.97 -17.96
N LYS A 15 25.86 -19.90 -16.64
CA LYS A 15 26.80 -20.34 -15.58
C LYS A 15 26.31 -21.52 -14.77
N ARG A 16 25.02 -21.72 -14.68
CA ARG A 16 24.41 -22.81 -13.94
C ARG A 16 24.34 -24.08 -14.80
N LYS A 17 24.29 -25.26 -14.17
CA LYS A 17 24.13 -26.55 -14.85
C LYS A 17 22.70 -27.07 -14.83
N HIS A 18 21.96 -26.67 -13.79
CA HIS A 18 20.58 -27.05 -13.53
C HIS A 18 19.74 -25.80 -13.37
N ASN A 19 18.48 -25.91 -13.68
CA ASN A 19 17.52 -24.86 -13.41
C ASN A 19 16.81 -25.16 -12.10
N GLU A 20 17.09 -24.39 -11.06
CA GLU A 20 16.48 -24.50 -9.75
C GLU A 20 15.23 -23.61 -9.61
N ASP A 21 14.95 -22.78 -10.63
CA ASP A 21 13.70 -22.02 -10.73
C ASP A 21 12.53 -22.93 -11.11
N ALA A 22 11.36 -22.65 -10.52
CA ALA A 22 10.09 -23.21 -10.96
C ALA A 22 9.06 -22.09 -11.17
N PHE A 23 8.16 -22.28 -12.14
CA PHE A 23 7.03 -21.38 -12.32
C PHE A 23 5.73 -22.14 -12.52
N LEU A 24 4.62 -21.45 -12.30
CA LEU A 24 3.27 -21.95 -12.50
C LEU A 24 2.44 -20.93 -13.27
N VAL A 25 1.67 -21.43 -14.25
CA VAL A 25 0.61 -20.72 -14.96
C VAL A 25 -0.63 -21.61 -14.93
N ASP A 26 -1.49 -21.41 -13.95
CA ASP A 26 -2.77 -22.11 -13.81
C ASP A 26 -3.92 -21.13 -14.14
N LYS A 27 -4.35 -21.13 -15.40
CA LYS A 27 -5.40 -20.23 -15.91
C LYS A 27 -6.77 -20.53 -15.32
N ASP A 28 -7.03 -21.79 -14.98
CA ASP A 28 -8.33 -22.22 -14.44
C ASP A 28 -8.53 -21.74 -12.99
N LEU A 29 -7.43 -21.74 -12.21
CA LEU A 29 -7.42 -21.21 -10.84
C LEU A 29 -7.13 -19.70 -10.81
N GLY A 30 -6.61 -19.13 -11.91
CA GLY A 30 -6.12 -17.75 -11.96
C GLY A 30 -4.83 -17.56 -11.15
N LEU A 31 -4.03 -18.62 -10.99
CA LEU A 31 -2.81 -18.61 -10.18
C LEU A 31 -1.56 -18.60 -11.04
N TYR A 32 -0.67 -17.67 -10.73
CA TYR A 32 0.64 -17.51 -11.37
C TYR A 32 1.70 -17.42 -10.28
N ALA A 33 2.82 -18.12 -10.44
CA ALA A 33 3.88 -18.12 -9.42
C ALA A 33 5.27 -18.29 -10.06
N VAL A 34 6.27 -17.76 -9.35
CA VAL A 34 7.69 -18.02 -9.59
C VAL A 34 8.32 -18.35 -8.24
N ALA A 35 9.17 -19.36 -8.23
CA ALA A 35 9.91 -19.83 -7.07
C ALA A 35 11.36 -20.08 -7.50
N ASP A 36 12.32 -19.45 -6.81
CA ASP A 36 13.75 -19.61 -7.03
C ASP A 36 14.32 -20.51 -5.92
N GLY A 37 14.76 -21.68 -6.35
CA GLY A 37 15.21 -22.74 -5.46
C GLY A 37 16.65 -22.58 -5.03
N MET A 38 16.90 -22.81 -3.75
CA MET A 38 18.24 -22.81 -3.20
C MET A 38 18.54 -24.11 -2.44
N GLY A 39 19.75 -24.63 -2.61
CA GLY A 39 20.22 -25.84 -1.96
C GLY A 39 21.38 -26.48 -2.69
N GLY A 40 22.17 -27.33 -2.01
CA GLY A 40 23.20 -28.10 -2.68
C GLY A 40 22.61 -29.30 -3.44
N HIS A 41 23.22 -29.71 -4.58
CA HIS A 41 22.92 -30.98 -5.29
C HIS A 41 21.44 -31.20 -5.69
N ALA A 42 20.88 -30.40 -6.57
CA ALA A 42 19.49 -30.51 -7.06
C ALA A 42 18.39 -30.35 -5.98
N ALA A 43 18.73 -29.95 -4.77
CA ALA A 43 17.75 -29.74 -3.68
C ALA A 43 16.92 -28.48 -3.91
N GLY A 44 17.48 -27.46 -4.55
CA GLY A 44 16.79 -26.22 -4.93
C GLY A 44 15.63 -26.48 -5.91
N GLU A 45 15.88 -27.28 -6.96
CA GLU A 45 14.86 -27.70 -7.93
C GLU A 45 13.66 -28.40 -7.26
N VAL A 46 13.94 -29.28 -6.27
CA VAL A 46 12.88 -29.95 -5.52
C VAL A 46 12.09 -28.96 -4.65
N ALA A 47 12.77 -28.01 -4.02
CA ALA A 47 12.12 -27.04 -3.16
C ALA A 47 11.19 -26.08 -3.96
N SER A 48 11.67 -25.53 -5.07
CA SER A 48 10.90 -24.63 -5.92
C SER A 48 9.69 -25.34 -6.56
N ALA A 49 9.90 -26.54 -7.12
CA ALA A 49 8.81 -27.33 -7.69
C ALA A 49 7.74 -27.73 -6.63
N GLN A 50 8.18 -28.12 -5.43
CA GLN A 50 7.24 -28.44 -4.33
C GLN A 50 6.48 -27.20 -3.86
N ALA A 51 7.12 -26.01 -3.81
CA ALA A 51 6.48 -24.78 -3.40
C ALA A 51 5.29 -24.43 -4.30
N VAL A 52 5.51 -24.36 -5.61
CA VAL A 52 4.45 -24.01 -6.56
C VAL A 52 3.32 -25.03 -6.56
N LYS A 53 3.63 -26.33 -6.39
CA LYS A 53 2.64 -27.39 -6.26
C LYS A 53 1.80 -27.23 -4.99
N SER A 54 2.43 -27.14 -3.82
CA SER A 54 1.73 -27.01 -2.54
C SER A 54 0.84 -25.78 -2.48
N ILE A 55 1.30 -24.63 -3.02
CA ILE A 55 0.51 -23.41 -3.08
C ILE A 55 -0.72 -23.61 -3.96
N ARG A 56 -0.54 -24.18 -5.16
CA ARG A 56 -1.65 -24.49 -6.07
C ARG A 56 -2.70 -25.37 -5.41
N ASP A 57 -2.27 -26.47 -4.82
CA ASP A 57 -3.16 -27.46 -4.19
C ASP A 57 -3.94 -26.83 -3.02
N ALA A 58 -3.26 -26.06 -2.16
CA ALA A 58 -3.89 -25.34 -1.04
C ALA A 58 -4.91 -24.27 -1.48
N LEU A 59 -4.61 -23.54 -2.56
CA LEU A 59 -5.54 -22.55 -3.11
C LEU A 59 -6.73 -23.20 -3.83
N ALA A 60 -6.53 -24.35 -4.47
CA ALA A 60 -7.60 -25.13 -5.07
C ALA A 60 -8.58 -25.66 -4.01
N GLU A 61 -8.08 -26.11 -2.85
CA GLU A 61 -8.91 -26.47 -1.67
C GLU A 61 -9.69 -25.26 -1.13
N GLY A 62 -9.12 -24.04 -1.24
CA GLY A 62 -9.72 -22.77 -0.83
C GLY A 62 -10.75 -22.18 -1.79
N LYS A 63 -11.15 -22.90 -2.85
CA LYS A 63 -12.09 -22.43 -3.88
C LYS A 63 -13.37 -21.79 -3.33
N PRO A 64 -14.03 -22.29 -2.26
CA PRO A 64 -15.21 -21.60 -1.72
C PRO A 64 -14.95 -20.18 -1.23
N ILE A 65 -13.76 -19.89 -0.67
CA ILE A 65 -13.36 -18.56 -0.24
C ILE A 65 -13.13 -17.66 -1.46
N LEU A 66 -12.51 -18.19 -2.52
CA LEU A 66 -12.30 -17.48 -3.79
C LEU A 66 -13.62 -17.08 -4.44
N GLU A 67 -14.58 -17.99 -4.51
CA GLU A 67 -15.91 -17.74 -5.07
C GLU A 67 -16.70 -16.70 -4.26
N ALA A 68 -16.66 -16.80 -2.93
CA ALA A 68 -17.29 -15.82 -2.03
C ALA A 68 -16.69 -14.42 -2.22
N PHE A 69 -15.37 -14.33 -2.28
CA PHE A 69 -14.66 -13.07 -2.51
C PHE A 69 -15.00 -12.46 -3.88
N THR A 70 -15.02 -13.27 -4.94
CA THR A 70 -15.36 -12.81 -6.30
C THR A 70 -16.77 -12.23 -6.38
N LYS A 71 -17.73 -12.79 -5.62
CA LYS A 71 -19.11 -12.31 -5.57
C LYS A 71 -19.26 -11.01 -4.78
N SER A 72 -18.51 -10.84 -3.70
CA SER A 72 -18.63 -9.66 -2.81
C SER A 72 -17.27 -9.28 -2.20
N PRO A 73 -16.47 -8.44 -2.88
CA PRO A 73 -15.13 -8.06 -2.43
C PRO A 73 -15.18 -6.96 -1.35
N THR A 74 -15.62 -7.30 -0.13
CA THR A 74 -15.61 -6.42 1.05
C THR A 74 -14.21 -6.32 1.65
N VAL A 75 -14.00 -5.43 2.63
CA VAL A 75 -12.71 -5.35 3.38
C VAL A 75 -12.45 -6.66 4.11
N GLU A 76 -13.48 -7.24 4.73
CA GLU A 76 -13.39 -8.49 5.48
C GLU A 76 -13.04 -9.68 4.56
N SER A 77 -13.64 -9.77 3.37
CA SER A 77 -13.33 -10.82 2.41
C SER A 77 -11.94 -10.64 1.77
N ARG A 78 -11.41 -9.40 1.69
CA ARG A 78 -10.01 -9.14 1.30
C ARG A 78 -9.04 -9.67 2.34
N GLU A 79 -9.31 -9.51 3.64
CA GLU A 79 -8.50 -10.11 4.70
C GLU A 79 -8.53 -11.65 4.62
N GLN A 80 -9.69 -12.24 4.34
CA GLN A 80 -9.84 -13.69 4.21
C GLN A 80 -9.04 -14.26 3.04
N ILE A 81 -9.06 -13.63 1.87
CA ILE A 81 -8.34 -14.11 0.69
C ILE A 81 -6.81 -13.89 0.83
N ALA A 82 -6.38 -12.78 1.46
CA ALA A 82 -4.98 -12.58 1.80
C ALA A 82 -4.48 -13.66 2.78
N SER A 83 -5.28 -13.99 3.81
CA SER A 83 -4.99 -15.06 4.74
C SER A 83 -4.99 -16.44 4.07
N LEU A 84 -5.80 -16.66 3.02
CA LEU A 84 -5.78 -17.90 2.25
C LEU A 84 -4.44 -18.05 1.51
N MET A 85 -3.95 -16.97 0.85
CA MET A 85 -2.63 -16.96 0.22
C MET A 85 -1.50 -17.21 1.22
N GLU A 86 -1.56 -16.56 2.38
CA GLU A 86 -0.58 -16.76 3.47
C GLU A 86 -0.55 -18.20 3.94
N ARG A 87 -1.71 -18.83 4.20
CA ARG A 87 -1.81 -20.26 4.59
C ARG A 87 -1.29 -21.18 3.50
N ALA A 88 -1.53 -20.88 2.22
CA ALA A 88 -1.02 -21.69 1.12
C ALA A 88 0.52 -21.69 1.08
N ILE A 89 1.16 -20.55 1.30
CA ILE A 89 2.62 -20.45 1.38
C ILE A 89 3.15 -21.11 2.66
N HIS A 90 2.46 -20.98 3.80
CA HIS A 90 2.82 -21.70 5.03
C HIS A 90 2.75 -23.21 4.86
N LYS A 91 1.74 -23.73 4.13
CA LYS A 91 1.65 -25.15 3.81
C LYS A 91 2.85 -25.58 2.96
N ALA A 92 3.21 -24.82 1.92
CA ALA A 92 4.40 -25.08 1.12
C ALA A 92 5.67 -25.10 1.98
N CYS A 93 5.79 -24.17 2.92
CA CYS A 93 6.91 -24.09 3.86
C CYS A 93 7.02 -25.37 4.72
N ALA A 94 5.92 -25.83 5.30
CA ALA A 94 5.87 -27.02 6.12
C ALA A 94 6.16 -28.30 5.31
N ASP A 95 5.61 -28.40 4.08
CA ASP A 95 5.84 -29.54 3.18
C ASP A 95 7.32 -29.66 2.81
N ILE A 96 7.97 -28.56 2.39
CA ILE A 96 9.40 -28.53 2.02
C ILE A 96 10.27 -28.86 3.23
N TYR A 97 10.00 -28.24 4.38
CA TYR A 97 10.72 -28.50 5.61
C TYR A 97 10.65 -29.99 6.03
N THR A 98 9.48 -30.61 5.87
CA THR A 98 9.27 -32.04 6.16
C THR A 98 10.07 -32.91 5.20
N ILE A 99 10.06 -32.63 3.91
CA ILE A 99 10.84 -33.35 2.89
C ILE A 99 12.34 -33.21 3.16
N ALA A 100 12.82 -32.01 3.50
CA ALA A 100 14.22 -31.76 3.85
C ALA A 100 14.67 -32.50 5.11
N GLY A 101 13.78 -32.67 6.09
CA GLY A 101 14.04 -33.43 7.32
C GLY A 101 14.13 -34.94 7.10
N GLY A 102 13.44 -35.48 6.10
CA GLY A 102 13.42 -36.91 5.75
C GLY A 102 14.58 -37.39 4.86
N ASP A 103 15.35 -36.49 4.28
CA ASP A 103 16.43 -36.82 3.33
C ASP A 103 17.66 -35.94 3.57
N LEU A 104 18.77 -36.57 4.00
CA LEU A 104 20.02 -35.87 4.30
C LEU A 104 20.58 -35.11 3.09
N GLY A 105 20.34 -35.59 1.86
CA GLY A 105 20.76 -34.93 0.62
C GLY A 105 19.96 -33.67 0.28
N LYS A 106 18.83 -33.47 0.95
CA LYS A 106 17.93 -32.29 0.78
C LYS A 106 17.93 -31.38 1.99
N ARG A 107 18.75 -31.66 2.99
CA ARG A 107 18.81 -30.88 4.21
C ARG A 107 19.19 -29.41 3.95
N GLY A 108 18.36 -28.51 4.45
CA GLY A 108 18.57 -27.08 4.27
C GLY A 108 18.14 -26.54 2.89
N MET A 109 17.42 -27.34 2.09
CA MET A 109 16.78 -26.81 0.88
C MET A 109 15.70 -25.79 1.22
N GLY A 110 15.52 -24.82 0.36
CA GLY A 110 14.50 -23.81 0.47
C GLY A 110 14.25 -23.13 -0.87
N THR A 111 13.34 -22.21 -0.91
CA THR A 111 13.03 -21.46 -2.11
C THR A 111 12.46 -20.09 -1.76
N THR A 112 12.62 -19.11 -2.67
CA THR A 112 11.79 -17.93 -2.69
C THR A 112 10.40 -18.28 -3.21
N VAL A 113 9.44 -17.41 -3.05
CA VAL A 113 8.13 -17.49 -3.69
C VAL A 113 7.60 -16.09 -3.98
N VAL A 114 7.16 -15.86 -5.20
CA VAL A 114 6.18 -14.83 -5.55
C VAL A 114 5.00 -15.50 -6.24
N ALA A 115 3.80 -15.23 -5.74
CA ALA A 115 2.56 -15.77 -6.29
C ALA A 115 1.54 -14.65 -6.49
N LEU A 116 0.80 -14.68 -7.60
CA LEU A 116 -0.30 -13.79 -7.89
C LEU A 116 -1.55 -14.63 -8.19
N LEU A 117 -2.59 -14.42 -7.41
CA LEU A 117 -3.90 -15.04 -7.60
C LEU A 117 -4.88 -13.97 -8.10
N ALA A 118 -5.41 -14.17 -9.29
CA ALA A 118 -6.48 -13.36 -9.84
C ALA A 118 -7.83 -13.86 -9.35
N ALA A 119 -8.54 -13.06 -8.57
CA ALA A 119 -9.84 -13.39 -8.00
C ALA A 119 -10.84 -12.26 -8.31
N GLY A 120 -11.75 -12.50 -9.25
CA GLY A 120 -12.61 -11.45 -9.79
C GLY A 120 -11.79 -10.33 -10.41
N ARG A 121 -11.98 -9.10 -9.92
CA ARG A 121 -11.22 -7.92 -10.38
C ARG A 121 -10.09 -7.53 -9.42
N LYS A 122 -9.58 -8.47 -8.66
CA LYS A 122 -8.49 -8.25 -7.71
C LYS A 122 -7.34 -9.21 -7.98
N ALA A 123 -6.12 -8.73 -7.75
CA ALA A 123 -4.92 -9.54 -7.63
C ALA A 123 -4.54 -9.67 -6.15
N VAL A 124 -4.26 -10.88 -5.72
CA VAL A 124 -3.70 -11.18 -4.40
C VAL A 124 -2.28 -11.64 -4.60
N VAL A 125 -1.33 -10.86 -4.15
CA VAL A 125 0.11 -11.17 -4.23
C VAL A 125 0.55 -11.76 -2.90
N GLY A 126 1.27 -12.88 -2.94
CA GLY A 126 1.99 -13.47 -1.81
C GLY A 126 3.48 -13.50 -2.10
N HIS A 127 4.32 -13.20 -1.11
CA HIS A 127 5.76 -13.05 -1.32
C HIS A 127 6.61 -13.50 -0.13
N VAL A 128 7.67 -14.25 -0.43
CA VAL A 128 8.77 -14.61 0.49
C VAL A 128 10.08 -14.69 -0.32
N GLY A 129 11.12 -13.99 0.11
CA GLY A 129 12.44 -14.00 -0.53
C GLY A 129 12.72 -12.71 -1.28
N ASP A 130 13.47 -12.79 -2.37
CA ASP A 130 13.89 -11.68 -3.21
C ASP A 130 13.41 -11.76 -4.67
N SER A 131 12.67 -12.82 -5.05
CA SER A 131 11.89 -12.79 -6.30
C SER A 131 10.88 -11.66 -6.27
N ARG A 132 10.56 -11.06 -7.42
CA ARG A 132 9.80 -9.81 -7.47
C ARG A 132 8.52 -9.90 -8.30
N VAL A 133 7.55 -9.05 -7.94
CA VAL A 133 6.38 -8.73 -8.77
C VAL A 133 6.42 -7.27 -9.14
N TYR A 134 6.42 -6.99 -10.43
CA TYR A 134 6.26 -5.65 -10.97
C TYR A 134 4.86 -5.47 -11.54
N LEU A 135 4.32 -4.27 -11.40
CA LEU A 135 3.10 -3.80 -12.06
C LEU A 135 3.45 -2.64 -12.99
N TYR A 136 3.16 -2.80 -14.28
CA TYR A 136 3.17 -1.70 -15.22
C TYR A 136 1.74 -1.22 -15.44
N ARG A 137 1.49 0.04 -15.07
CA ARG A 137 0.18 0.69 -15.12
C ARG A 137 0.35 2.14 -15.57
N ASN A 138 -0.42 2.58 -16.55
CA ASN A 138 -0.42 3.96 -17.04
C ASN A 138 0.99 4.52 -17.36
N GLY A 139 1.82 3.72 -18.04
CA GLY A 139 3.17 4.12 -18.44
C GLY A 139 4.22 4.10 -17.33
N ARG A 140 3.88 3.63 -16.13
CA ARG A 140 4.79 3.57 -14.98
C ARG A 140 4.98 2.14 -14.51
N ALA A 141 6.21 1.81 -14.14
CA ALA A 141 6.56 0.53 -13.52
C ALA A 141 6.63 0.69 -11.99
N HIS A 142 6.00 -0.24 -11.28
CA HIS A 142 5.95 -0.25 -9.81
C HIS A 142 6.35 -1.63 -9.30
N GLN A 143 7.36 -1.71 -8.44
CA GLN A 143 7.66 -2.93 -7.70
C GLN A 143 6.63 -3.10 -6.58
N LEU A 144 5.89 -4.21 -6.59
CA LEU A 144 4.86 -4.52 -5.58
C LEU A 144 5.39 -5.33 -4.39
N THR A 145 6.49 -6.04 -4.57
CA THR A 145 7.18 -6.80 -3.52
C THR A 145 8.32 -5.99 -2.94
N GLU A 146 8.82 -6.39 -1.80
CA GLU A 146 9.99 -5.81 -1.18
C GLU A 146 10.93 -6.94 -0.77
N ASP A 147 12.15 -6.92 -1.30
CA ASP A 147 13.09 -8.02 -1.14
C ASP A 147 13.40 -8.32 0.34
N HIS A 148 13.31 -9.58 0.72
CA HIS A 148 13.72 -10.03 2.03
C HIS A 148 15.22 -10.34 2.02
N THR A 149 16.04 -9.28 1.96
CA THR A 149 17.50 -9.35 1.95
C THR A 149 18.11 -8.49 3.05
N ILE A 150 19.35 -8.82 3.47
CA ILE A 150 20.10 -8.03 4.43
C ILE A 150 20.24 -6.57 3.93
N ILE A 151 20.49 -6.41 2.65
CA ILE A 151 20.66 -5.09 2.02
C ILE A 151 19.39 -4.24 2.11
N GLN A 152 18.24 -4.84 1.84
CA GLN A 152 16.97 -4.14 1.95
C GLN A 152 16.66 -3.72 3.39
N GLU A 153 16.99 -4.58 4.37
CA GLU A 153 16.86 -4.21 5.78
C GLU A 153 17.81 -3.08 6.19
N GLN A 154 19.04 -3.07 5.67
CA GLN A 154 20.00 -1.98 5.91
C GLN A 154 19.54 -0.67 5.29
N LEU A 155 19.00 -0.70 4.05
CA LEU A 155 18.40 0.45 3.39
C LEU A 155 17.24 1.03 4.22
N LYS A 156 16.35 0.18 4.69
CA LYS A 156 15.21 0.58 5.54
C LYS A 156 15.64 1.27 6.84
N ARG A 157 16.74 0.78 7.44
CA ARG A 157 17.30 1.35 8.66
C ARG A 157 18.18 2.58 8.40
N GLY A 158 18.38 2.96 7.14
CA GLY A 158 19.27 4.07 6.76
C GLY A 158 20.76 3.81 7.04
N LEU A 159 21.15 2.54 7.17
CA LEU A 159 22.54 2.12 7.41
C LEU A 159 23.37 2.20 6.14
N ILE A 160 22.74 2.08 4.98
CA ILE A 160 23.35 2.27 3.65
C ILE A 160 22.40 3.11 2.79
N THR A 161 22.96 3.73 1.73
CA THR A 161 22.18 4.45 0.71
C THR A 161 21.99 3.58 -0.54
N LYS A 162 21.07 3.96 -1.44
CA LYS A 162 20.86 3.24 -2.71
C LYS A 162 22.11 3.18 -3.56
N GLU A 163 22.93 4.22 -3.54
CA GLU A 163 24.18 4.30 -4.31
C GLU A 163 25.24 3.31 -3.79
N GLN A 164 25.15 2.89 -2.54
CA GLN A 164 26.08 1.94 -1.91
C GLN A 164 25.69 0.47 -2.17
N VAL A 165 24.45 0.19 -2.55
CA VAL A 165 23.93 -1.18 -2.78
C VAL A 165 24.79 -2.00 -3.77
N PRO A 166 25.21 -1.47 -4.93
CA PRO A 166 25.98 -2.26 -5.91
C PRO A 166 27.32 -2.79 -5.37
N THR A 167 27.92 -2.08 -4.42
CA THR A 167 29.21 -2.40 -3.83
C THR A 167 29.14 -3.04 -2.46
N ALA A 168 27.92 -3.21 -1.91
CA ALA A 168 27.74 -3.77 -0.58
C ALA A 168 28.08 -5.27 -0.54
N GLU A 169 28.75 -5.68 0.55
CA GLU A 169 28.93 -7.09 0.86
C GLU A 169 27.58 -7.74 1.21
N ASN A 170 27.43 -9.04 0.90
CA ASN A 170 26.22 -9.84 1.20
C ASN A 170 24.93 -9.35 0.50
N LYS A 171 25.03 -8.70 -0.66
CA LYS A 171 23.87 -8.16 -1.40
C LYS A 171 22.85 -9.22 -1.80
N ASN A 172 23.24 -10.48 -1.95
CA ASN A 172 22.37 -11.59 -2.34
C ASN A 172 21.97 -12.48 -1.15
N VAL A 173 22.18 -12.03 0.10
CA VAL A 173 21.81 -12.83 1.27
C VAL A 173 20.37 -12.54 1.64
N ILE A 174 19.53 -13.54 1.42
CA ILE A 174 18.11 -13.47 1.77
C ILE A 174 17.91 -13.72 3.27
N THR A 175 16.93 -13.04 3.86
CA THR A 175 16.57 -13.14 5.29
C THR A 175 15.35 -14.02 5.54
N ARG A 176 14.59 -14.33 4.47
CA ARG A 176 13.41 -15.18 4.52
C ARG A 176 13.37 -16.11 3.32
N ALA A 177 13.12 -17.41 3.57
CA ALA A 177 12.94 -18.43 2.55
C ALA A 177 11.91 -19.47 3.00
N VAL A 178 11.18 -20.02 2.06
CA VAL A 178 10.19 -21.09 2.25
C VAL A 178 10.92 -22.41 2.38
N GLY A 179 10.65 -23.18 3.46
CA GLY A 179 11.18 -24.53 3.67
C GLY A 179 12.47 -24.64 4.50
N ILE A 180 13.19 -23.53 4.77
CA ILE A 180 14.37 -23.52 5.64
C ILE A 180 13.98 -23.73 7.12
N GLN A 181 12.86 -23.18 7.51
CA GLN A 181 12.26 -23.30 8.83
C GLN A 181 10.83 -23.85 8.71
N PRO A 182 10.22 -24.37 9.78
CA PRO A 182 8.85 -24.94 9.70
C PRO A 182 7.77 -23.90 9.36
N SER A 183 8.06 -22.62 9.55
CA SER A 183 7.19 -21.49 9.17
C SER A 183 8.01 -20.28 8.78
N VAL A 184 7.43 -19.37 8.02
CA VAL A 184 8.06 -18.15 7.54
C VAL A 184 7.05 -16.99 7.54
N ALA A 185 7.49 -15.76 7.78
CA ALA A 185 6.63 -14.59 7.63
C ALA A 185 6.38 -14.31 6.14
N VAL A 186 5.11 -14.25 5.76
CA VAL A 186 4.66 -14.03 4.38
C VAL A 186 4.14 -12.60 4.23
N ASP A 187 4.63 -11.89 3.22
CA ASP A 187 4.06 -10.61 2.84
C ASP A 187 2.89 -10.83 1.86
N THR A 188 1.76 -10.15 2.10
CA THR A 188 0.60 -10.19 1.20
C THR A 188 0.16 -8.79 0.80
N LEU A 189 -0.31 -8.65 -0.44
CA LEU A 189 -0.88 -7.41 -0.98
C LEU A 189 -2.11 -7.73 -1.82
N VAL A 190 -3.18 -6.97 -1.63
CA VAL A 190 -4.37 -7.05 -2.49
C VAL A 190 -4.49 -5.76 -3.28
N THR A 191 -4.58 -5.86 -4.60
CA THR A 191 -4.75 -4.71 -5.50
C THR A 191 -5.82 -5.00 -6.55
N ASP A 192 -6.24 -3.96 -7.26
CA ASP A 192 -7.16 -4.11 -8.39
C ASP A 192 -6.43 -4.64 -9.63
N LEU A 193 -7.14 -5.41 -10.46
CA LEU A 193 -6.79 -5.74 -11.83
C LEU A 193 -7.52 -4.75 -12.74
N LEU A 194 -6.78 -3.87 -13.40
CA LEU A 194 -7.34 -2.89 -14.32
C LEU A 194 -6.96 -3.22 -15.77
N PRO A 195 -7.84 -2.92 -16.74
CA PRO A 195 -7.50 -3.04 -18.14
C PRO A 195 -6.21 -2.29 -18.49
N GLY A 196 -5.36 -2.93 -19.26
CA GLY A 196 -4.06 -2.39 -19.64
C GLY A 196 -2.95 -2.65 -18.64
N ASP A 197 -3.26 -3.18 -17.44
CA ASP A 197 -2.23 -3.62 -16.51
C ASP A 197 -1.37 -4.73 -17.10
N LEU A 198 -0.10 -4.71 -16.74
CA LEU A 198 0.82 -5.81 -16.95
C LEU A 198 1.50 -6.13 -15.61
N PHE A 199 1.41 -7.39 -15.20
CA PHE A 199 2.19 -7.89 -14.07
C PHE A 199 3.35 -8.74 -14.61
N VAL A 200 4.52 -8.61 -13.98
CA VAL A 200 5.68 -9.45 -14.26
C VAL A 200 6.16 -10.03 -12.93
N LEU A 201 6.12 -11.36 -12.83
CA LEU A 201 6.71 -12.12 -11.75
C LEU A 201 8.06 -12.66 -12.23
N CYS A 202 9.12 -12.51 -11.42
CA CYS A 202 10.44 -12.94 -11.85
C CYS A 202 11.35 -13.36 -10.70
N SER A 203 12.32 -14.22 -10.98
CA SER A 203 13.45 -14.54 -10.10
C SER A 203 14.53 -13.44 -10.13
N ASP A 204 15.49 -13.54 -9.21
CA ASP A 204 16.61 -12.59 -9.08
C ASP A 204 17.52 -12.59 -10.31
N GLY A 205 17.66 -13.73 -10.99
CA GLY A 205 18.41 -13.83 -12.23
C GLY A 205 17.85 -13.00 -13.39
N LEU A 206 16.59 -12.55 -13.31
CA LEU A 206 16.06 -11.55 -14.21
C LEU A 206 16.26 -10.14 -13.66
N HIS A 207 15.69 -9.83 -12.48
CA HIS A 207 15.65 -8.45 -12.01
C HIS A 207 17.03 -7.89 -11.63
N GLY A 208 18.00 -8.75 -11.34
CA GLY A 208 19.40 -8.34 -11.13
C GLY A 208 20.07 -7.67 -12.33
N TYR A 209 19.46 -7.79 -13.52
CA TYR A 209 19.90 -7.14 -14.76
C TYR A 209 18.98 -6.02 -15.24
N LEU A 210 17.87 -5.74 -14.55
CA LEU A 210 16.96 -4.65 -14.88
C LEU A 210 17.33 -3.37 -14.12
N GLN A 211 17.29 -2.24 -14.80
CA GLN A 211 17.49 -0.92 -14.18
C GLN A 211 16.14 -0.23 -14.01
N ASP A 212 15.96 0.47 -12.89
CA ASP A 212 14.67 1.10 -12.53
C ASP A 212 14.20 2.12 -13.60
N ASP A 213 15.14 2.83 -14.23
CA ASP A 213 14.86 3.86 -15.24
C ASP A 213 14.48 3.29 -16.62
N GLU A 214 14.91 2.06 -16.97
CA GLU A 214 14.55 1.41 -18.22
C GLU A 214 13.26 0.57 -18.13
N LEU A 215 12.85 0.16 -16.92
CA LEU A 215 11.67 -0.68 -16.69
C LEU A 215 10.42 -0.19 -17.43
N PRO A 216 10.02 1.09 -17.39
CA PRO A 216 8.82 1.54 -18.07
C PRO A 216 8.87 1.31 -19.59
N GLN A 217 10.03 1.50 -20.20
CA GLN A 217 10.22 1.30 -21.65
C GLN A 217 10.25 -0.19 -22.04
N LEU A 218 10.88 -1.03 -21.21
CA LEU A 218 10.90 -2.48 -21.39
C LEU A 218 9.49 -3.06 -21.26
N LEU A 219 8.75 -2.69 -20.23
CA LEU A 219 7.41 -3.21 -19.97
C LEU A 219 6.34 -2.64 -20.93
N ALA A 220 6.64 -1.61 -21.69
CA ALA A 220 5.78 -1.08 -22.75
C ALA A 220 5.86 -1.87 -24.07
N GLN A 221 6.78 -2.84 -24.19
CA GLN A 221 6.98 -3.63 -25.40
C GLN A 221 5.79 -4.58 -25.70
N GLU A 222 5.83 -5.24 -26.85
CA GLU A 222 4.82 -6.24 -27.26
C GLU A 222 4.60 -7.30 -26.18
N ARG A 223 3.35 -7.44 -25.73
CA ARG A 223 2.99 -8.27 -24.58
C ARG A 223 3.31 -9.76 -24.78
N ASP A 224 3.03 -10.27 -25.98
CA ASP A 224 3.22 -11.69 -26.34
C ASP A 224 4.67 -12.12 -26.43
N LYS A 225 5.59 -11.19 -26.68
CA LYS A 225 7.04 -11.42 -26.75
C LYS A 225 7.80 -11.01 -25.50
N LEU A 226 7.09 -10.42 -24.52
CA LEU A 226 7.75 -9.76 -23.40
C LEU A 226 8.54 -10.73 -22.52
N ALA A 227 8.00 -11.90 -22.21
CA ALA A 227 8.71 -12.90 -21.41
C ALA A 227 10.02 -13.33 -22.09
N ASP A 228 9.99 -13.54 -23.42
CA ASP A 228 11.16 -13.88 -24.21
C ASP A 228 12.18 -12.75 -24.22
N LEU A 229 11.72 -11.52 -24.46
CA LEU A 229 12.56 -10.32 -24.48
C LEU A 229 13.29 -10.11 -23.14
N LEU A 230 12.58 -10.24 -22.02
CA LEU A 230 13.15 -10.03 -20.70
C LEU A 230 14.21 -11.10 -20.37
N VAL A 231 13.94 -12.37 -20.66
CA VAL A 231 14.89 -13.46 -20.43
C VAL A 231 16.10 -13.30 -21.35
N ASP A 232 15.91 -13.01 -22.64
CA ASP A 232 17.03 -12.78 -23.59
C ASP A 232 17.89 -11.60 -23.15
N LEU A 233 17.28 -10.52 -22.64
CA LEU A 233 18.01 -9.37 -22.11
C LEU A 233 18.92 -9.77 -20.93
N ALA A 234 18.41 -10.56 -20.00
CA ALA A 234 19.20 -11.03 -18.84
C ALA A 234 20.35 -11.94 -19.29
N LEU A 235 20.11 -12.83 -20.27
CA LEU A 235 21.14 -13.68 -20.87
C LEU A 235 22.22 -12.84 -21.54
N GLN A 236 21.84 -11.86 -22.38
CA GLN A 236 22.79 -10.95 -23.05
C GLN A 236 23.61 -10.12 -22.06
N ARG A 237 23.05 -9.75 -20.93
CA ARG A 237 23.74 -9.00 -19.86
C ARG A 237 24.58 -9.87 -18.93
N GLY A 238 24.61 -11.19 -19.18
CA GLY A 238 25.53 -12.09 -18.51
C GLY A 238 24.97 -13.45 -18.11
N GLY A 239 23.66 -13.59 -17.83
CA GLY A 239 23.01 -14.87 -17.55
C GLY A 239 23.72 -15.68 -16.47
N LYS A 240 24.07 -15.05 -15.33
CA LYS A 240 24.89 -15.69 -14.28
C LYS A 240 24.09 -16.70 -13.45
N ASP A 241 22.78 -16.56 -13.43
CA ASP A 241 21.86 -17.41 -12.69
C ASP A 241 20.75 -17.97 -13.58
N ASN A 242 19.86 -18.81 -13.00
CA ASN A 242 18.60 -19.20 -13.61
C ASN A 242 17.74 -17.95 -13.80
N VAL A 243 17.05 -17.85 -14.91
CA VAL A 243 16.27 -16.66 -15.26
C VAL A 243 14.84 -17.06 -15.58
N THR A 244 13.89 -16.56 -14.80
CA THR A 244 12.48 -16.88 -14.96
C THR A 244 11.62 -15.62 -14.99
N ALA A 245 10.71 -15.54 -15.96
CA ALA A 245 9.72 -14.48 -16.12
C ALA A 245 8.33 -15.07 -16.38
N VAL A 246 7.32 -14.58 -15.67
CA VAL A 246 5.90 -14.82 -15.93
C VAL A 246 5.22 -13.48 -16.11
N CYS A 247 4.68 -13.22 -17.30
CA CYS A 247 4.02 -11.97 -17.68
C CYS A 247 2.52 -12.18 -17.79
N LEU A 248 1.72 -11.27 -17.21
CA LEU A 248 0.26 -11.28 -17.27
C LEU A 248 -0.25 -9.95 -17.77
N SER A 249 -1.00 -9.95 -18.87
CA SER A 249 -1.69 -8.76 -19.39
C SER A 249 -3.17 -8.86 -19.09
N ILE A 250 -3.73 -7.79 -18.55
CA ILE A 250 -5.16 -7.66 -18.24
C ILE A 250 -5.82 -6.92 -19.41
N GLU A 251 -6.73 -7.60 -20.11
CA GLU A 251 -7.46 -7.01 -21.22
C GLU A 251 -8.77 -6.37 -20.76
N ALA A 252 -9.26 -5.40 -21.53
CA ALA A 252 -10.56 -4.79 -21.28
C ALA A 252 -11.68 -5.83 -21.47
N ASP A 253 -12.66 -5.79 -20.60
CA ASP A 253 -13.94 -6.50 -20.76
C ASP A 253 -14.94 -5.53 -21.41
N GLU A 254 -15.79 -5.98 -22.32
CA GLU A 254 -16.69 -5.11 -23.10
C GLU A 254 -17.71 -4.33 -22.22
N ASP A 255 -17.92 -4.76 -20.97
CA ASP A 255 -18.90 -4.19 -20.01
C ASP A 255 -18.28 -3.27 -18.95
N GLU A 256 -17.19 -2.54 -19.23
CA GLU A 256 -16.37 -1.94 -18.16
C GLU A 256 -16.76 -0.54 -17.71
N GLU A 257 -17.27 -0.41 -16.47
CA GLU A 257 -17.09 0.78 -15.64
C GLU A 257 -15.64 0.84 -15.16
N THR A 258 -14.87 1.79 -15.68
CA THR A 258 -13.47 2.02 -15.28
C THR A 258 -13.38 2.29 -13.79
N SER A 259 -12.76 1.37 -13.04
CA SER A 259 -12.49 1.60 -11.62
C SER A 259 -11.45 2.73 -11.48
N ASP A 260 -11.79 3.77 -10.75
CA ASP A 260 -10.97 4.98 -10.56
C ASP A 260 -9.86 4.77 -9.48
N VAL A 261 -9.20 3.59 -9.48
CA VAL A 261 -8.15 3.27 -8.50
C VAL A 261 -6.91 4.13 -8.70
N GLU A 262 -6.54 4.39 -9.97
CA GLU A 262 -5.38 5.23 -10.27
C GLU A 262 -5.62 6.67 -9.85
N GLY A 263 -6.80 7.22 -10.15
CA GLY A 263 -7.21 8.54 -9.66
C GLY A 263 -7.17 8.61 -8.13
N LYS A 264 -7.59 7.55 -7.45
CA LYS A 264 -7.53 7.44 -5.98
C LYS A 264 -6.09 7.39 -5.47
N THR A 265 -5.23 6.59 -6.09
CA THR A 265 -3.82 6.47 -5.69
C THR A 265 -3.07 7.79 -5.91
N GLU A 266 -3.27 8.43 -7.06
CA GLU A 266 -2.65 9.73 -7.36
C GLU A 266 -3.18 10.83 -6.44
N LEU A 267 -4.47 10.82 -6.12
CA LEU A 267 -5.04 11.76 -5.15
C LEU A 267 -4.46 11.54 -3.76
N LEU A 268 -4.38 10.28 -3.27
CA LEU A 268 -3.78 9.98 -1.98
C LEU A 268 -2.34 10.48 -1.90
N ARG A 269 -1.56 10.32 -2.96
CA ARG A 269 -0.16 10.80 -3.00
C ARG A 269 -0.04 12.31 -2.80
N ARG A 270 -1.05 13.10 -3.22
CA ARG A 270 -1.08 14.56 -3.05
C ARG A 270 -1.50 15.01 -1.66
N ILE A 271 -2.05 14.11 -0.85
CA ILE A 271 -2.49 14.42 0.50
C ILE A 271 -1.27 14.41 1.43
N PRO A 272 -1.05 15.47 2.23
CA PRO A 272 0.11 15.56 3.13
C PRO A 272 0.28 14.32 4.02
N LEU A 273 -0.84 13.70 4.43
CA LEU A 273 -0.84 12.51 5.27
C LEU A 273 -0.18 11.29 4.60
N PHE A 274 -0.21 11.20 3.25
CA PHE A 274 0.25 10.04 2.48
C PHE A 274 1.38 10.36 1.49
N GLN A 275 1.89 11.60 1.46
CA GLN A 275 2.87 12.06 0.46
C GLN A 275 4.21 11.30 0.47
N HIS A 276 4.57 10.69 1.60
CA HIS A 276 5.82 9.93 1.76
C HIS A 276 5.65 8.43 1.48
N MET A 277 4.45 8.01 1.04
CA MET A 277 4.14 6.59 0.80
C MET A 277 4.61 6.16 -0.59
N THR A 278 5.17 4.95 -0.66
CA THR A 278 5.41 4.26 -1.92
C THR A 278 4.09 3.83 -2.55
N TYR A 279 4.12 3.45 -3.83
CA TYR A 279 2.93 2.95 -4.53
C TYR A 279 2.33 1.72 -3.83
N LYS A 280 3.17 0.76 -3.42
CA LYS A 280 2.79 -0.42 -2.64
C LYS A 280 2.07 -0.03 -1.34
N GLU A 281 2.61 0.92 -0.59
CA GLU A 281 2.01 1.39 0.66
C GLU A 281 0.65 2.07 0.44
N LEU A 282 0.52 2.86 -0.64
CA LEU A 282 -0.76 3.46 -1.02
C LEU A 282 -1.81 2.40 -1.39
N LEU A 283 -1.42 1.35 -2.12
CA LEU A 283 -2.31 0.22 -2.41
C LEU A 283 -2.73 -0.51 -1.12
N SER A 284 -1.83 -0.69 -0.17
CA SER A 284 -2.14 -1.29 1.14
C SER A 284 -3.16 -0.46 1.91
N ILE A 285 -3.04 0.88 1.89
CA ILE A 285 -4.00 1.81 2.48
C ILE A 285 -5.35 1.72 1.77
N LEU A 286 -5.37 1.71 0.43
CA LEU A 286 -6.61 1.53 -0.35
C LEU A 286 -7.26 0.17 -0.09
N GLY A 287 -6.45 -0.85 0.19
CA GLY A 287 -6.91 -2.20 0.54
C GLY A 287 -7.80 -2.27 1.79
N ILE A 288 -7.56 -1.39 2.77
CA ILE A 288 -8.34 -1.29 4.02
C ILE A 288 -9.40 -0.18 3.98
N ALA A 289 -9.42 0.64 2.92
CA ALA A 289 -10.33 1.76 2.79
C ALA A 289 -11.71 1.32 2.29
N ARG A 290 -12.76 2.02 2.74
CA ARG A 290 -14.16 1.83 2.33
C ARG A 290 -14.64 3.04 1.53
N GLY A 291 -15.24 2.81 0.35
CA GLY A 291 -15.91 3.86 -0.40
C GLY A 291 -17.15 4.38 0.33
N ARG A 292 -17.33 5.71 0.35
CA ARG A 292 -18.46 6.39 0.96
C ARG A 292 -19.06 7.39 -0.02
N GLN A 293 -20.38 7.48 -0.04
CA GLN A 293 -21.14 8.47 -0.80
C GLN A 293 -22.02 9.25 0.18
N PHE A 294 -22.10 10.56 -0.01
CA PHE A 294 -22.89 11.46 0.84
C PHE A 294 -23.65 12.41 -0.05
N GLU A 295 -24.94 12.57 0.24
CA GLU A 295 -25.81 13.51 -0.45
C GLU A 295 -25.57 14.94 0.08
N LYS A 296 -25.88 15.93 -0.75
CA LYS A 296 -25.85 17.33 -0.36
C LYS A 296 -26.66 17.56 0.93
N GLY A 297 -26.06 18.25 1.92
CA GLY A 297 -26.66 18.56 3.22
C GLY A 297 -26.51 17.46 4.25
N GLN A 298 -25.99 16.27 3.90
CA GLN A 298 -25.78 15.18 4.84
C GLN A 298 -24.61 15.48 5.78
N ASN A 299 -24.80 15.24 7.10
CA ASN A 299 -23.71 15.26 8.07
C ASN A 299 -22.93 13.96 7.97
N ILE A 300 -21.62 14.06 7.71
CA ILE A 300 -20.70 12.93 7.63
C ILE A 300 -20.21 12.54 9.01
N ILE A 301 -19.85 13.53 9.82
CA ILE A 301 -19.55 13.41 11.25
C ILE A 301 -20.23 14.54 12.01
N LYS A 302 -20.56 14.32 13.28
CA LYS A 302 -21.16 15.34 14.15
C LYS A 302 -20.28 15.61 15.35
N GLU A 303 -20.18 16.89 15.72
CA GLU A 303 -19.46 17.34 16.91
C GLU A 303 -19.98 16.62 18.17
N GLY A 304 -19.06 16.13 19.01
CA GLY A 304 -19.38 15.42 20.24
C GLY A 304 -19.71 13.94 20.11
N GLU A 305 -19.96 13.41 18.89
CA GLU A 305 -20.15 11.97 18.68
C GLU A 305 -18.83 11.22 18.74
N GLN A 306 -18.88 9.96 19.13
CA GLN A 306 -17.72 9.06 19.04
C GLN A 306 -17.50 8.66 17.58
N GLY A 307 -16.23 8.49 17.18
CA GLY A 307 -15.92 8.03 15.84
C GLY A 307 -14.44 7.79 15.66
N ASP A 308 -14.13 6.71 14.98
CA ASP A 308 -12.80 6.12 14.79
C ASP A 308 -12.36 6.04 13.33
N GLU A 309 -13.09 6.68 12.41
CA GLU A 309 -12.73 6.72 10.98
C GLU A 309 -12.12 8.08 10.60
N VAL A 310 -11.10 8.05 9.73
CA VAL A 310 -10.62 9.20 8.96
C VAL A 310 -11.23 9.15 7.57
N TYR A 311 -11.56 10.32 7.05
CA TYR A 311 -12.16 10.49 5.72
C TYR A 311 -11.22 11.27 4.81
N VAL A 312 -11.15 10.83 3.55
CA VAL A 312 -10.42 11.49 2.46
C VAL A 312 -11.40 11.77 1.33
N LEU A 313 -11.51 13.03 0.93
CA LEU A 313 -12.44 13.48 -0.12
C LEU A 313 -11.85 13.23 -1.51
N PHE A 314 -12.59 12.51 -2.35
CA PHE A 314 -12.26 12.34 -3.77
C PHE A 314 -13.01 13.31 -4.66
N ARG A 315 -14.27 13.59 -4.33
CA ARG A 315 -15.13 14.50 -5.08
C ARG A 315 -16.05 15.26 -4.13
N GLY A 316 -16.43 16.47 -4.52
CA GLY A 316 -17.35 17.29 -3.75
C GLY A 316 -16.64 18.23 -2.77
N LYS A 317 -17.44 18.86 -1.92
CA LYS A 317 -17.02 19.83 -0.90
C LYS A 317 -17.77 19.59 0.40
N VAL A 318 -17.09 19.84 1.51
CA VAL A 318 -17.69 19.77 2.84
C VAL A 318 -17.38 21.03 3.64
N ASP A 319 -18.34 21.47 4.47
CA ASP A 319 -18.14 22.51 5.44
C ASP A 319 -17.81 21.89 6.81
N VAL A 320 -16.84 22.45 7.49
CA VAL A 320 -16.47 22.11 8.87
C VAL A 320 -17.08 23.15 9.81
N LEU A 321 -17.90 22.68 10.72
CA LEU A 321 -18.68 23.51 11.65
C LEU A 321 -18.28 23.22 13.10
N LYS A 322 -17.98 24.24 13.88
CA LYS A 322 -17.73 24.17 15.31
C LYS A 322 -18.79 24.96 16.05
N SER A 323 -19.55 24.32 16.93
CA SER A 323 -20.68 24.95 17.64
C SER A 323 -21.65 25.68 16.70
N GLY A 324 -21.90 25.09 15.50
CA GLY A 324 -22.76 25.64 14.45
C GLY A 324 -22.11 26.72 13.57
N LEU A 325 -20.91 27.20 13.90
CA LEU A 325 -20.19 28.21 13.09
C LEU A 325 -19.27 27.52 12.09
N LYS A 326 -19.32 27.95 10.82
CA LYS A 326 -18.41 27.46 9.78
C LYS A 326 -17.00 27.98 10.05
N ILE A 327 -16.08 27.04 10.29
CA ILE A 327 -14.65 27.34 10.53
C ILE A 327 -13.76 27.03 9.36
N ALA A 328 -14.16 26.09 8.47
CA ALA A 328 -13.40 25.75 7.28
C ALA A 328 -14.30 25.14 6.19
N GLN A 329 -13.79 25.07 4.97
CA GLN A 329 -14.35 24.30 3.87
C GLN A 329 -13.26 23.43 3.28
N LEU A 330 -13.54 22.13 3.09
CA LEU A 330 -12.65 21.19 2.44
C LEU A 330 -13.21 20.79 1.08
N LYS A 331 -12.31 20.50 0.14
CA LYS A 331 -12.61 20.05 -1.23
C LYS A 331 -11.86 18.75 -1.53
N ALA A 332 -12.02 18.19 -2.71
CA ALA A 332 -11.26 17.02 -3.16
C ALA A 332 -9.76 17.16 -2.84
N GLY A 333 -9.18 16.11 -2.26
CA GLY A 333 -7.84 16.10 -1.67
C GLY A 333 -7.78 16.53 -0.19
N GLY A 334 -8.89 17.04 0.37
CA GLY A 334 -8.99 17.31 1.81
C GLY A 334 -9.24 16.03 2.62
N HIS A 335 -8.85 16.07 3.89
CA HIS A 335 -9.09 14.98 4.84
C HIS A 335 -9.58 15.55 6.17
N PHE A 336 -10.35 14.75 6.91
CA PHE A 336 -10.89 15.10 8.22
C PHE A 336 -11.15 13.84 9.06
N GLY A 337 -11.34 14.04 10.37
CA GLY A 337 -11.59 12.94 11.32
C GLY A 337 -10.32 12.23 11.81
N GLU A 338 -9.14 12.68 11.38
CA GLU A 338 -7.85 12.09 11.73
C GLU A 338 -7.53 12.14 13.24
N MET A 339 -8.07 13.11 13.97
CA MET A 339 -7.87 13.21 15.43
C MET A 339 -8.42 11.98 16.14
N GLY A 340 -9.59 11.48 15.72
CA GLY A 340 -10.19 10.27 16.29
C GLY A 340 -9.37 8.99 16.10
N LEU A 341 -8.40 8.98 15.15
CA LEU A 341 -7.44 7.88 15.02
C LEU A 341 -6.41 7.87 16.15
N VAL A 342 -6.08 9.04 16.69
CA VAL A 342 -4.99 9.21 17.67
C VAL A 342 -5.52 9.07 19.11
N ASP A 343 -6.48 9.90 19.50
CA ASP A 343 -6.85 10.10 20.90
C ASP A 343 -8.21 9.48 21.32
N GLN A 344 -8.99 8.96 20.36
CA GLN A 344 -10.34 8.44 20.60
C GLN A 344 -11.29 9.45 21.27
N ALA A 345 -10.94 10.73 21.22
CA ALA A 345 -11.80 11.79 21.74
C ALA A 345 -13.07 11.95 20.88
N PRO A 346 -14.16 12.47 21.43
CA PRO A 346 -15.33 12.84 20.65
C PRO A 346 -14.98 13.78 19.50
N ARG A 347 -15.71 13.69 18.39
CA ARG A 347 -15.50 14.53 17.21
C ARG A 347 -15.44 16.00 17.56
N SER A 348 -14.38 16.68 17.17
CA SER A 348 -14.13 18.09 17.53
C SER A 348 -15.00 19.08 16.75
N ALA A 349 -15.64 18.66 15.66
CA ALA A 349 -16.46 19.48 14.78
C ALA A 349 -17.47 18.62 14.02
N THR A 350 -18.52 19.25 13.50
CA THR A 350 -19.45 18.66 12.52
C THR A 350 -18.89 18.89 11.11
N VAL A 351 -18.96 17.87 10.26
CA VAL A 351 -18.62 18.00 8.83
C VAL A 351 -19.84 17.61 8.00
N SER A 352 -20.28 18.55 7.14
CA SER A 352 -21.49 18.42 6.33
C SER A 352 -21.16 18.57 4.85
N ALA A 353 -21.76 17.73 3.99
CA ALA A 353 -21.61 17.81 2.55
C ALA A 353 -22.34 19.04 1.99
N VAL A 354 -21.62 19.88 1.22
CA VAL A 354 -22.18 21.08 0.56
C VAL A 354 -22.79 20.71 -0.80
N GLU A 355 -22.29 19.68 -1.41
CA GLU A 355 -22.71 19.07 -2.66
C GLU A 355 -22.55 17.56 -2.56
N ASP A 356 -23.06 16.79 -3.53
CA ASP A 356 -22.86 15.34 -3.57
C ASP A 356 -21.38 15.01 -3.52
N THR A 357 -21.00 14.25 -2.50
CA THR A 357 -19.61 14.07 -2.09
C THR A 357 -19.26 12.59 -2.07
N SER A 358 -18.11 12.24 -2.67
CA SER A 358 -17.51 10.92 -2.54
C SER A 358 -16.21 10.97 -1.74
N ALA A 359 -16.06 10.01 -0.85
CA ALA A 359 -14.88 9.88 0.02
C ALA A 359 -14.49 8.41 0.20
N ILE A 360 -13.29 8.19 0.73
CA ILE A 360 -12.98 6.93 1.40
C ILE A 360 -12.94 7.18 2.90
N SER A 361 -13.33 6.15 3.66
CA SER A 361 -13.09 6.09 5.10
C SER A 361 -12.09 4.98 5.41
N ILE A 362 -11.25 5.21 6.41
CA ILE A 362 -10.28 4.24 6.93
C ILE A 362 -10.53 4.17 8.44
N ASP A 363 -10.91 3.00 8.93
CA ASP A 363 -11.12 2.80 10.36
C ASP A 363 -9.78 2.60 11.10
N ARG A 364 -9.78 2.97 12.38
CA ARG A 364 -8.61 2.95 13.25
C ARG A 364 -8.01 1.57 13.40
N ASP A 365 -8.83 0.55 13.59
CA ASP A 365 -8.35 -0.81 13.85
C ASP A 365 -7.66 -1.40 12.63
N SER A 366 -8.22 -1.21 11.43
CA SER A 366 -7.59 -1.61 10.17
C SER A 366 -6.27 -0.88 9.95
N LEU A 367 -6.22 0.44 10.22
CA LEU A 367 -4.98 1.21 10.11
C LEU A 367 -3.92 0.73 11.11
N LEU A 368 -4.29 0.49 12.37
CA LEU A 368 -3.36 -0.03 13.39
C LEU A 368 -2.87 -1.45 13.06
N LYS A 369 -3.72 -2.32 12.51
CA LYS A 369 -3.30 -3.64 12.02
C LYS A 369 -2.26 -3.51 10.91
N LEU A 370 -2.49 -2.62 9.94
CA LEU A 370 -1.54 -2.35 8.87
C LEU A 370 -0.20 -1.82 9.39
N MET A 371 -0.23 -0.85 10.32
CA MET A 371 0.97 -0.29 10.95
C MET A 371 1.77 -1.33 11.76
N ARG A 372 1.11 -2.30 12.38
CA ARG A 372 1.78 -3.39 13.11
C ARG A 372 2.50 -4.36 12.17
N ARG A 373 1.99 -4.55 10.95
CA ARG A 373 2.60 -5.41 9.92
C ARG A 373 3.77 -4.73 9.22
N ASP A 374 3.71 -3.40 9.07
CA ASP A 374 4.74 -2.60 8.39
C ASP A 374 5.18 -1.42 9.27
N ALA A 375 6.31 -1.62 9.97
CA ALA A 375 6.85 -0.62 10.88
C ALA A 375 7.34 0.64 10.15
N LEU A 376 7.83 0.52 8.90
CA LEU A 376 8.29 1.68 8.13
C LEU A 376 7.11 2.53 7.68
N LEU A 377 6.04 1.91 7.20
CA LEU A 377 4.78 2.58 6.90
C LEU A 377 4.25 3.29 8.15
N ALA A 378 4.29 2.62 9.32
CA ALA A 378 3.88 3.22 10.59
C ALA A 378 4.67 4.49 10.92
N VAL A 379 6.00 4.46 10.79
CA VAL A 379 6.86 5.63 11.04
C VAL A 379 6.53 6.76 10.06
N LYS A 380 6.37 6.47 8.77
CA LYS A 380 6.00 7.47 7.75
C LYS A 380 4.65 8.10 8.05
N LEU A 381 3.64 7.30 8.41
CA LEU A 381 2.32 7.80 8.81
C LEU A 381 2.41 8.71 10.04
N LEU A 382 3.07 8.26 11.11
CA LEU A 382 3.24 9.06 12.33
C LEU A 382 3.95 10.38 12.04
N TRP A 383 5.01 10.35 11.21
CA TRP A 383 5.70 11.56 10.80
C TRP A 383 4.79 12.52 10.04
N SER A 384 4.02 12.00 9.09
CA SER A 384 3.03 12.80 8.33
C SER A 384 1.94 13.38 9.24
N PHE A 385 1.44 12.60 10.22
CA PHE A 385 0.49 13.10 11.23
C PHE A 385 1.09 14.28 12.02
N VAL A 386 2.33 14.16 12.50
CA VAL A 386 3.02 15.24 13.23
C VAL A 386 3.14 16.49 12.37
N GLN A 387 3.49 16.34 11.08
CA GLN A 387 3.57 17.48 10.14
C GLN A 387 2.21 18.16 9.95
N VAL A 388 1.15 17.39 9.69
CA VAL A 388 -0.22 17.91 9.51
C VAL A 388 -0.71 18.63 10.77
N LEU A 389 -0.52 18.04 11.96
CA LEU A 389 -0.92 18.66 13.22
C LEU A 389 -0.12 19.93 13.52
N SER A 390 1.18 19.93 13.23
CA SER A 390 2.05 21.11 13.41
C SER A 390 1.63 22.26 12.49
N GLU A 391 1.25 21.96 11.24
CA GLU A 391 0.75 22.97 10.31
C GLU A 391 -0.60 23.54 10.76
N ARG A 392 -1.53 22.69 11.18
CA ARG A 392 -2.83 23.14 11.71
C ARG A 392 -2.67 24.00 12.96
N LEU A 393 -1.77 23.63 13.86
CA LEU A 393 -1.49 24.43 15.08
C LEU A 393 -0.94 25.81 14.71
N ARG A 394 -0.01 25.90 13.75
CA ARG A 394 0.50 27.19 13.26
C ARG A 394 -0.62 28.05 12.69
N ASN A 395 -1.41 27.48 11.78
CA ASN A 395 -2.52 28.21 11.15
C ASN A 395 -3.55 28.70 12.20
N THR A 396 -3.82 27.90 13.24
CA THR A 396 -4.71 28.30 14.33
C THR A 396 -4.11 29.42 15.18
N ASN A 397 -2.83 29.37 15.49
CA ASN A 397 -2.14 30.44 16.22
C ASN A 397 -2.11 31.75 15.44
N ASP A 398 -1.87 31.70 14.12
CA ASP A 398 -1.87 32.86 13.25
C ASP A 398 -3.27 33.49 13.17
N ALA A 399 -4.32 32.67 13.06
CA ALA A 399 -5.70 33.13 13.08
C ALA A 399 -6.07 33.79 14.43
N LEU A 400 -5.66 33.17 15.57
CA LEU A 400 -5.85 33.73 16.90
C LEU A 400 -5.12 35.08 17.06
N THR A 401 -3.88 35.15 16.58
CA THR A 401 -3.10 36.40 16.61
C THR A 401 -3.79 37.51 15.82
N THR A 402 -4.27 37.19 14.61
CA THR A 402 -5.01 38.14 13.76
C THR A 402 -6.29 38.62 14.45
N LEU A 403 -7.08 37.71 15.02
CA LEU A 403 -8.29 38.05 15.76
C LEU A 403 -8.00 38.94 16.99
N ASN A 404 -6.94 38.67 17.74
CA ASN A 404 -6.54 39.48 18.88
C ASN A 404 -6.15 40.90 18.42
N MET A 405 -5.39 41.03 17.33
CA MET A 405 -5.04 42.33 16.76
C MET A 405 -6.28 43.11 16.29
N GLU A 406 -7.28 42.43 15.70
CA GLU A 406 -8.54 43.08 15.30
C GLU A 406 -9.37 43.51 16.52
N LEU A 407 -9.45 42.67 17.55
CA LEU A 407 -10.11 43.01 18.80
C LEU A 407 -9.46 44.23 19.47
N ASP A 408 -8.16 44.32 19.52
CA ASP A 408 -7.44 45.47 20.08
C ASP A 408 -7.68 46.75 19.28
N ARG A 409 -7.73 46.63 17.92
CA ARG A 409 -8.12 47.76 17.05
C ARG A 409 -9.56 48.23 17.30
N ILE A 410 -10.49 47.31 17.48
CA ILE A 410 -11.89 47.64 17.81
C ILE A 410 -11.97 48.30 19.17
N ARG A 411 -11.29 47.73 20.18
CA ARG A 411 -11.22 48.31 21.54
C ARG A 411 -10.64 49.73 21.52
N ALA A 412 -9.54 49.92 20.80
CA ALA A 412 -8.92 51.28 20.63
C ALA A 412 -9.84 52.29 19.94
N LYS A 413 -10.69 51.82 19.01
CA LYS A 413 -11.70 52.69 18.37
C LYS A 413 -12.93 53.00 19.22
N THR A 414 -13.25 52.11 20.16
CA THR A 414 -14.44 52.23 21.05
C THR A 414 -14.13 53.01 22.35
N THR A 415 -12.85 53.16 22.70
CA THR A 415 -12.40 54.07 23.75
C THR A 415 -12.32 55.50 23.14
N ASP A 416 -13.51 56.11 22.89
CA ASP A 416 -13.63 57.51 22.52
C ASP A 416 -13.27 58.36 23.73
N PRO A 417 -12.27 59.26 23.64
CA PRO A 417 -11.92 60.16 24.76
C PRO A 417 -13.10 61.03 25.24
N ALA A 418 -14.15 61.18 24.42
CA ALA A 418 -15.36 61.90 24.78
C ALA A 418 -16.17 61.21 25.88
N LEU A 419 -16.12 59.87 25.99
CA LEU A 419 -16.85 59.12 27.06
C LEU A 419 -16.13 59.15 28.41
N GLU A 420 -14.79 59.21 28.45
CA GLU A 420 -14.04 59.44 29.70
C GLU A 420 -14.27 60.86 30.26
N SER A 421 -14.47 61.84 29.41
CA SER A 421 -14.76 63.21 29.84
C SER A 421 -16.15 63.35 30.49
N ILE A 422 -17.11 62.49 30.17
CA ILE A 422 -18.46 62.49 30.75
C ILE A 422 -18.46 61.75 32.10
N ALA A 423 -17.64 60.69 32.26
CA ALA A 423 -17.49 59.95 33.51
C ALA A 423 -16.74 60.78 34.57
N SER A 424 -15.75 61.56 34.18
CA SER A 424 -14.99 62.43 35.08
C SER A 424 -15.77 63.69 35.55
N LYS A 425 -16.78 64.12 34.79
CA LYS A 425 -17.63 65.30 35.18
C LYS A 425 -18.75 64.93 36.16
N LYS A 426 -19.01 63.66 36.49
CA LYS A 426 -20.04 63.24 37.47
C LYS A 426 -19.53 62.95 38.89
N SER A 427 -18.24 63.12 39.15
CA SER A 427 -17.66 63.00 40.49
C SER A 427 -17.27 64.38 41.05
N GLY A 428 -18.21 65.30 41.11
CA GLY A 428 -18.09 66.52 41.95
C GLY A 428 -18.37 66.15 43.42
N PRO A 429 -17.60 66.73 44.36
CA PRO A 429 -17.81 66.43 45.76
C PRO A 429 -19.22 66.89 46.23
N PRO A 430 -19.85 66.19 47.17
CA PRO A 430 -21.15 66.67 47.76
C PRO A 430 -20.97 67.99 48.45
N PRO A 431 -21.98 68.89 48.39
CA PRO A 431 -21.90 70.19 49.10
C PRO A 431 -21.96 69.94 50.63
N PHE A 432 -20.90 70.39 51.27
CA PHE A 432 -20.99 70.61 52.74
C PHE A 432 -21.98 71.72 53.01
N GLY A 433 -22.90 71.47 53.97
CA GLY A 433 -23.80 72.50 54.47
C GLY A 433 -24.74 72.00 55.54
N GLN A 434 -24.37 72.29 56.78
CA GLN A 434 -25.12 72.49 58.03
C GLN A 434 -25.99 71.34 58.57
#